data_04eaf20a4dd9ad57df50c6d573e01a2f
#
_entry.id   04eaf20a4dd9ad57df50c6d573e01a2f
#
_cell.length_a   1.000
_cell.length_b   1.000
_cell.length_c   1.000
_cell.angle_alpha   90.00
_cell.angle_beta   90.00
_cell.angle_gamma   90.00
#
_symmetry.space_group_name_H-M   'P 1'
#
loop_
_entity.id
_entity.type
_entity.pdbx_description
1 polymer ?
#
loop_
_entity_poly.entity_id
_entity_poly.type
_entity_poly.pdbx_seq_one_letter_code
_entity_poly.pdbx_strand_id
1 'polypeptide(L)'
;GEAATMFMDEKIEVLKAVVERVNGRAPVIVGAGTNCTASTIELVNAVEACGVDGLLVVGPYYNKPTQEGYYQHFAAVAKSTTLPIIVYNVPGRTGSNIEPKTIARLAAEFPNIVAVKEAAGNVAQTAELFRVLPENVTIYSGDDGLVLPFMSVGARGVISVLGNIGGQMLQDVMRLYSEGKVAEAAELNKKLVPLANSMFIESNPIPVKYAVTNVTGINAGAPRLPLTPISEAGAAKLDAILAEYGLV
;
A
#
# COMPACT_ATOMS: atom_id res chain seq x y z
N GLY A 1 5.47 6.85 -4.70
CA GLY A 1 5.47 6.90 -3.24
C GLY A 1 5.59 8.31 -2.66
N GLU A 2 5.47 9.39 -3.49
CA GLU A 2 5.69 10.76 -3.04
C GLU A 2 4.42 11.64 -3.12
N ALA A 3 3.24 11.03 -3.05
CA ALA A 3 1.96 11.74 -3.18
C ALA A 3 1.80 12.92 -2.19
N ALA A 4 2.47 12.86 -1.02
CA ALA A 4 2.40 13.92 -0.01
C ALA A 4 3.09 15.23 -0.45
N THR A 5 4.02 15.18 -1.41
CA THR A 5 4.80 16.34 -1.90
C THR A 5 4.47 16.71 -3.34
N MET A 6 3.45 16.11 -3.94
CA MET A 6 2.95 16.44 -5.27
C MET A 6 1.77 17.38 -5.20
N PHE A 7 1.72 18.37 -6.08
CA PHE A 7 0.55 19.22 -6.28
C PHE A 7 -0.55 18.46 -7.04
N MET A 8 -1.77 18.98 -7.03
CA MET A 8 -2.93 18.31 -7.63
C MET A 8 -2.75 18.07 -9.13
N ASP A 9 -2.29 19.09 -9.87
CA ASP A 9 -2.03 19.02 -11.30
C ASP A 9 -0.99 17.96 -11.67
N GLU A 10 0.10 17.87 -10.90
CA GLU A 10 1.13 16.84 -11.07
C GLU A 10 0.57 15.43 -10.85
N LYS A 11 -0.29 15.26 -9.82
CA LYS A 11 -0.95 13.96 -9.56
C LYS A 11 -1.81 13.53 -10.75
N ILE A 12 -2.58 14.47 -11.30
CA ILE A 12 -3.46 14.22 -12.46
C ILE A 12 -2.64 13.90 -13.71
N GLU A 13 -1.54 14.63 -13.95
CA GLU A 13 -0.65 14.38 -15.09
C GLU A 13 -0.03 12.96 -15.01
N VAL A 14 0.56 12.60 -13.87
CA VAL A 14 1.14 11.27 -13.66
C VAL A 14 0.07 10.20 -13.82
N LEU A 15 -1.13 10.41 -13.26
CA LEU A 15 -2.20 9.44 -13.32
C LEU A 15 -2.69 9.20 -14.75
N LYS A 16 -2.88 10.24 -15.55
CA LYS A 16 -3.22 10.13 -16.98
C LYS A 16 -2.19 9.32 -17.75
N ALA A 17 -0.89 9.62 -17.52
CA ALA A 17 0.21 8.87 -18.14
C ALA A 17 0.20 7.38 -17.74
N VAL A 18 -0.11 7.07 -16.47
CA VAL A 18 -0.22 5.69 -15.98
C VAL A 18 -1.41 4.97 -16.62
N VAL A 19 -2.60 5.58 -16.62
CA VAL A 19 -3.82 4.99 -17.21
C VAL A 19 -3.59 4.71 -18.70
N GLU A 20 -3.06 5.68 -19.45
CA GLU A 20 -2.72 5.52 -20.86
C GLU A 20 -1.71 4.38 -21.08
N ARG A 21 -0.63 4.34 -20.28
CA ARG A 21 0.42 3.31 -20.41
C ARG A 21 -0.05 1.93 -20.03
N VAL A 22 -0.91 1.81 -19.03
CA VAL A 22 -1.52 0.53 -18.61
C VAL A 22 -2.51 0.04 -19.67
N ASN A 23 -3.29 0.92 -20.26
CA ASN A 23 -4.22 0.62 -21.36
C ASN A 23 -5.07 -0.64 -21.12
N GLY A 24 -5.70 -0.74 -19.97
CA GLY A 24 -6.58 -1.86 -19.58
C GLY A 24 -5.89 -3.21 -19.29
N ARG A 25 -4.55 -3.29 -19.32
CA ARG A 25 -3.82 -4.54 -19.03
C ARG A 25 -3.86 -4.96 -17.56
N ALA A 26 -4.12 -4.02 -16.67
CA ALA A 26 -4.26 -4.23 -15.24
C ALA A 26 -5.12 -3.12 -14.63
N PRO A 27 -5.77 -3.36 -13.48
CA PRO A 27 -6.45 -2.29 -12.75
C PRO A 27 -5.49 -1.19 -12.28
N VAL A 28 -5.90 0.07 -12.41
CA VAL A 28 -5.18 1.23 -11.89
C VAL A 28 -5.84 1.70 -10.61
N ILE A 29 -5.18 1.49 -9.47
CA ILE A 29 -5.63 1.94 -8.16
C ILE A 29 -4.82 3.16 -7.75
N VAL A 30 -5.47 4.28 -7.46
CA VAL A 30 -4.80 5.54 -7.12
C VAL A 30 -4.91 5.89 -5.63
N GLY A 31 -3.82 6.39 -5.03
CA GLY A 31 -3.82 6.97 -3.70
C GLY A 31 -4.53 8.32 -3.69
N ALA A 32 -5.68 8.41 -3.01
CA ALA A 32 -6.52 9.61 -2.98
C ALA A 32 -6.80 10.17 -1.57
N GLY A 33 -6.21 9.58 -0.50
CA GLY A 33 -6.42 10.03 0.87
C GLY A 33 -5.58 11.23 1.27
N THR A 34 -6.18 12.13 2.06
CA THR A 34 -5.51 13.23 2.76
C THR A 34 -5.99 13.30 4.22
N ASN A 35 -5.44 14.21 5.02
CA ASN A 35 -5.89 14.42 6.39
C ASN A 35 -7.04 15.46 6.52
N CYS A 36 -7.59 15.90 5.40
CA CYS A 36 -8.76 16.78 5.32
C CYS A 36 -9.85 16.11 4.48
N THR A 37 -11.04 15.93 5.04
CA THR A 37 -12.15 15.25 4.33
C THR A 37 -12.54 15.96 3.04
N ALA A 38 -12.65 17.30 3.07
CA ALA A 38 -12.99 18.08 1.88
C ALA A 38 -11.95 17.93 0.77
N SER A 39 -10.66 18.03 1.10
CA SER A 39 -9.57 17.85 0.14
C SER A 39 -9.46 16.41 -0.36
N THR A 40 -9.84 15.42 0.45
CA THR A 40 -9.92 14.02 0.00
C THR A 40 -11.02 13.86 -1.04
N ILE A 41 -12.22 14.43 -0.82
CA ILE A 41 -13.33 14.39 -1.77
C ILE A 41 -12.98 15.11 -3.06
N GLU A 42 -12.35 16.28 -2.98
CA GLU A 42 -11.86 17.04 -4.15
C GLU A 42 -10.89 16.19 -4.98
N LEU A 43 -9.90 15.56 -4.32
CA LEU A 43 -8.93 14.68 -4.99
C LEU A 43 -9.62 13.46 -5.60
N VAL A 44 -10.56 12.81 -4.90
CA VAL A 44 -11.34 11.68 -5.40
C VAL A 44 -12.06 12.04 -6.69
N ASN A 45 -12.79 13.16 -6.72
CA ASN A 45 -13.50 13.62 -7.91
C ASN A 45 -12.55 13.90 -9.08
N ALA A 46 -11.39 14.49 -8.79
CA ALA A 46 -10.40 14.80 -9.82
C ALA A 46 -9.75 13.53 -10.44
N VAL A 47 -9.44 12.52 -9.62
CA VAL A 47 -8.81 11.29 -10.12
C VAL A 47 -9.81 10.34 -10.78
N GLU A 48 -11.08 10.33 -10.36
CA GLU A 48 -12.16 9.57 -11.00
C GLU A 48 -12.32 9.97 -12.47
N ALA A 49 -12.21 11.26 -12.77
CA ALA A 49 -12.25 11.78 -14.15
C ALA A 49 -11.08 11.31 -15.03
N CYS A 50 -10.03 10.70 -14.47
CA CYS A 50 -8.89 10.16 -15.21
C CYS A 50 -9.07 8.70 -15.65
N GLY A 51 -10.17 8.03 -15.30
CA GLY A 51 -10.47 6.66 -15.73
C GLY A 51 -9.72 5.59 -14.94
N VAL A 52 -9.56 5.80 -13.62
CA VAL A 52 -8.99 4.80 -12.69
C VAL A 52 -10.04 3.75 -12.31
N ASP A 53 -9.57 2.57 -11.88
CA ASP A 53 -10.42 1.44 -11.52
C ASP A 53 -10.76 1.40 -10.02
N GLY A 54 -10.06 2.15 -9.18
CA GLY A 54 -10.31 2.19 -7.75
C GLY A 54 -9.40 3.16 -6.98
N LEU A 55 -9.71 3.31 -5.71
CA LEU A 55 -9.09 4.28 -4.81
C LEU A 55 -8.42 3.58 -3.63
N LEU A 56 -7.20 3.99 -3.29
CA LEU A 56 -6.53 3.67 -2.04
C LEU A 56 -6.59 4.90 -1.13
N VAL A 57 -7.40 4.86 -0.08
CA VAL A 57 -7.63 6.01 0.80
C VAL A 57 -6.98 5.76 2.15
N VAL A 58 -5.88 6.47 2.43
CA VAL A 58 -5.19 6.41 3.72
C VAL A 58 -6.00 7.13 4.79
N GLY A 59 -5.99 6.60 6.01
CA GLY A 59 -6.57 7.28 7.17
C GLY A 59 -5.92 8.66 7.37
N PRO A 60 -6.69 9.67 7.85
CA PRO A 60 -6.13 10.98 8.15
C PRO A 60 -4.90 10.90 9.05
N TYR A 61 -3.82 11.50 8.60
CA TYR A 61 -2.54 11.58 9.31
C TYR A 61 -2.43 12.91 10.05
N TYR A 62 -1.61 12.96 11.10
CA TYR A 62 -1.30 14.14 11.94
C TYR A 62 -2.43 14.49 12.91
N ASN A 63 -3.66 14.76 12.47
CA ASN A 63 -4.79 15.23 13.29
C ASN A 63 -5.50 14.11 14.10
N LYS A 64 -5.11 12.84 13.93
CA LYS A 64 -5.48 11.67 14.77
C LYS A 64 -6.97 11.61 15.11
N PRO A 65 -7.85 11.31 14.16
CA PRO A 65 -9.29 11.25 14.41
C PRO A 65 -9.63 10.21 15.49
N THR A 66 -10.75 10.41 16.18
CA THR A 66 -11.41 9.35 16.95
C THR A 66 -11.98 8.30 16.00
N GLN A 67 -12.42 7.15 16.51
CA GLN A 67 -13.05 6.11 15.67
C GLN A 67 -14.30 6.63 14.95
N GLU A 68 -15.11 7.46 15.60
CA GLU A 68 -16.24 8.13 14.95
C GLU A 68 -15.76 9.14 13.89
N GLY A 69 -14.67 9.87 14.13
CA GLY A 69 -14.06 10.77 13.13
C GLY A 69 -13.58 10.02 11.90
N TYR A 70 -12.96 8.85 12.05
CA TYR A 70 -12.62 7.95 10.95
C TYR A 70 -13.86 7.50 10.18
N TYR A 71 -14.89 7.04 10.91
CA TYR A 71 -16.12 6.63 10.26
C TYR A 71 -16.73 7.78 9.44
N GLN A 72 -16.89 8.97 10.00
CA GLN A 72 -17.47 10.12 9.28
C GLN A 72 -16.63 10.52 8.07
N HIS A 73 -15.29 10.50 8.19
CA HIS A 73 -14.37 10.80 7.09
C HIS A 73 -14.58 9.81 5.92
N PHE A 74 -14.46 8.50 6.18
CA PHE A 74 -14.61 7.49 5.13
C PHE A 74 -16.03 7.40 4.58
N ALA A 75 -17.06 7.61 5.41
CA ALA A 75 -18.44 7.67 4.98
C ALA A 75 -18.70 8.82 4.00
N ALA A 76 -18.13 10.00 4.27
CA ALA A 76 -18.21 11.14 3.36
C ALA A 76 -17.50 10.87 2.02
N VAL A 77 -16.31 10.26 2.07
CA VAL A 77 -15.57 9.85 0.87
C VAL A 77 -16.35 8.79 0.07
N ALA A 78 -16.87 7.76 0.74
CA ALA A 78 -17.64 6.69 0.08
C ALA A 78 -18.90 7.19 -0.61
N LYS A 79 -19.55 8.22 -0.06
CA LYS A 79 -20.72 8.87 -0.67
C LYS A 79 -20.38 9.75 -1.88
N SER A 80 -19.12 10.18 -2.03
CA SER A 80 -18.71 11.10 -3.09
C SER A 80 -18.33 10.41 -4.40
N THR A 81 -18.25 9.09 -4.45
CA THR A 81 -17.82 8.31 -5.62
C THR A 81 -18.51 6.95 -5.69
N THR A 82 -18.54 6.38 -6.88
CA THR A 82 -18.98 4.98 -7.10
C THR A 82 -17.79 4.02 -7.26
N LEU A 83 -16.56 4.52 -7.32
CA LEU A 83 -15.36 3.69 -7.45
C LEU A 83 -15.14 2.80 -6.22
N PRO A 84 -14.58 1.61 -6.42
CA PRO A 84 -14.12 0.76 -5.32
C PRO A 84 -13.08 1.46 -4.44
N ILE A 85 -13.26 1.38 -3.13
CA ILE A 85 -12.37 1.99 -2.14
C ILE A 85 -11.65 0.90 -1.36
N ILE A 86 -10.33 1.03 -1.26
CA ILE A 86 -9.46 0.30 -0.35
C ILE A 86 -9.14 1.22 0.82
N VAL A 87 -9.64 0.92 2.01
CA VAL A 87 -9.29 1.63 3.25
C VAL A 87 -7.85 1.30 3.62
N TYR A 88 -7.01 2.30 3.84
CA TYR A 88 -5.61 2.09 4.18
C TYR A 88 -5.31 2.50 5.61
N ASN A 89 -5.03 1.49 6.45
CA ASN A 89 -4.64 1.65 7.84
C ASN A 89 -3.11 1.51 7.98
N VAL A 90 -2.43 2.56 8.43
CA VAL A 90 -0.97 2.59 8.60
C VAL A 90 -0.56 3.44 9.80
N PRO A 91 -0.78 2.95 11.03
CA PRO A 91 -0.56 3.72 12.27
C PRO A 91 0.85 4.31 12.39
N GLY A 92 1.86 3.64 11.88
CA GLY A 92 3.24 4.13 11.87
C GLY A 92 3.46 5.41 11.06
N ARG A 93 2.52 5.76 10.15
CA ARG A 93 2.58 7.00 9.35
C ARG A 93 1.48 7.99 9.69
N THR A 94 0.33 7.51 10.12
CA THR A 94 -0.81 8.38 10.47
C THR A 94 -0.75 8.86 11.92
N GLY A 95 -0.08 8.12 12.79
CA GLY A 95 -0.01 8.37 14.23
C GLY A 95 -1.25 7.89 15.00
N SER A 96 -2.20 7.22 14.33
CA SER A 96 -3.41 6.65 14.95
C SER A 96 -3.90 5.44 14.16
N ASN A 97 -4.66 4.57 14.79
CA ASN A 97 -5.12 3.29 14.25
C ASN A 97 -6.62 3.32 13.94
N ILE A 98 -7.01 2.77 12.81
CA ILE A 98 -8.42 2.51 12.50
C ILE A 98 -8.75 1.11 13.05
N GLU A 99 -9.65 1.05 14.01
CA GLU A 99 -10.01 -0.22 14.65
C GLU A 99 -10.83 -1.12 13.71
N PRO A 100 -10.69 -2.47 13.82
CA PRO A 100 -11.44 -3.42 13.01
C PRO A 100 -12.96 -3.18 12.99
N LYS A 101 -13.54 -2.83 14.13
CA LYS A 101 -14.99 -2.54 14.23
C LYS A 101 -15.40 -1.31 13.43
N THR A 102 -14.55 -0.30 13.36
CA THR A 102 -14.80 0.92 12.57
C THR A 102 -14.82 0.59 11.08
N ILE A 103 -13.86 -0.21 10.62
CA ILE A 103 -13.78 -0.65 9.21
C ILE A 103 -14.97 -1.56 8.88
N ALA A 104 -15.33 -2.49 9.77
CA ALA A 104 -16.47 -3.38 9.57
C ALA A 104 -17.79 -2.61 9.44
N ARG A 105 -18.02 -1.58 10.29
CA ARG A 105 -19.17 -0.69 10.19
C ARG A 105 -19.23 0.04 8.85
N LEU A 106 -18.10 0.58 8.39
CA LEU A 106 -17.98 1.24 7.09
C LEU A 106 -18.31 0.28 5.94
N ALA A 107 -17.72 -0.91 5.95
CA ALA A 107 -17.91 -1.90 4.89
C ALA A 107 -19.35 -2.46 4.84
N ALA A 108 -20.02 -2.53 5.98
CA ALA A 108 -21.44 -2.95 6.04
C ALA A 108 -22.40 -1.88 5.48
N GLU A 109 -22.05 -0.59 5.61
CA GLU A 109 -22.94 0.50 5.17
C GLU A 109 -22.63 0.99 3.75
N PHE A 110 -21.36 0.85 3.28
CA PHE A 110 -20.91 1.37 1.99
C PHE A 110 -20.39 0.24 1.10
N PRO A 111 -21.17 -0.23 0.12
CA PRO A 111 -20.82 -1.37 -0.73
C PRO A 111 -19.61 -1.12 -1.64
N ASN A 112 -19.23 0.13 -1.84
CA ASN A 112 -18.02 0.51 -2.56
C ASN A 112 -16.75 0.47 -1.69
N ILE A 113 -16.84 0.21 -0.38
CA ILE A 113 -15.68 -0.15 0.44
C ILE A 113 -15.46 -1.66 0.30
N VAL A 114 -14.51 -2.04 -0.57
CA VAL A 114 -14.32 -3.42 -1.04
C VAL A 114 -13.08 -4.10 -0.45
N ALA A 115 -12.17 -3.33 0.13
CA ALA A 115 -10.94 -3.90 0.67
C ALA A 115 -10.30 -3.03 1.76
N VAL A 116 -9.36 -3.64 2.47
CA VAL A 116 -8.49 -3.01 3.46
C VAL A 116 -7.03 -3.28 3.11
N LYS A 117 -6.20 -2.25 3.05
CA LYS A 117 -4.75 -2.37 3.14
C LYS A 117 -4.36 -2.21 4.61
N GLU A 118 -3.99 -3.30 5.26
CA GLU A 118 -3.60 -3.32 6.68
C GLU A 118 -2.07 -3.26 6.80
N ALA A 119 -1.58 -2.20 7.41
CA ALA A 119 -0.15 -1.95 7.59
C ALA A 119 0.21 -1.53 9.04
N ALA A 120 -0.56 -2.03 10.03
CA ALA A 120 -0.22 -1.85 11.44
C ALA A 120 0.89 -2.81 11.92
N GLY A 121 1.27 -3.81 11.10
CA GLY A 121 2.23 -4.83 11.50
C GLY A 121 1.70 -5.78 12.57
N ASN A 122 0.38 -5.84 12.79
CA ASN A 122 -0.25 -6.59 13.87
C ASN A 122 -1.12 -7.73 13.33
N VAL A 123 -0.60 -8.95 13.39
CA VAL A 123 -1.29 -10.18 12.94
C VAL A 123 -2.60 -10.41 13.68
N ALA A 124 -2.63 -10.13 15.01
CA ALA A 124 -3.86 -10.29 15.79
C ALA A 124 -4.96 -9.31 15.36
N GLN A 125 -4.62 -8.07 15.00
CA GLN A 125 -5.58 -7.12 14.44
C GLN A 125 -6.06 -7.57 13.05
N THR A 126 -5.19 -8.15 12.23
CA THR A 126 -5.57 -8.70 10.92
C THR A 126 -6.53 -9.88 11.08
N ALA A 127 -6.30 -10.76 12.05
CA ALA A 127 -7.21 -11.87 12.37
C ALA A 127 -8.59 -11.34 12.85
N GLU A 128 -8.60 -10.29 13.67
CA GLU A 128 -9.85 -9.65 14.10
C GLU A 128 -10.57 -8.96 12.93
N LEU A 129 -9.84 -8.30 12.03
CA LEU A 129 -10.41 -7.78 10.78
C LEU A 129 -11.11 -8.88 9.98
N PHE A 130 -10.43 -10.00 9.75
CA PHE A 130 -11.00 -11.14 9.02
C PHE A 130 -12.27 -11.69 9.68
N ARG A 131 -12.30 -11.69 11.02
CA ARG A 131 -13.46 -12.16 11.78
C ARG A 131 -14.69 -11.26 11.67
N VAL A 132 -14.48 -9.93 11.58
CA VAL A 132 -15.60 -8.95 11.67
C VAL A 132 -16.02 -8.35 10.33
N LEU A 133 -15.17 -8.44 9.30
CA LEU A 133 -15.48 -7.90 7.98
C LEU A 133 -16.54 -8.74 7.26
N PRO A 134 -17.39 -8.12 6.42
CA PRO A 134 -18.22 -8.84 5.46
C PRO A 134 -17.38 -9.73 4.53
N GLU A 135 -17.88 -10.89 4.12
CA GLU A 135 -17.14 -11.88 3.31
C GLU A 135 -16.64 -11.34 1.95
N ASN A 136 -17.32 -10.34 1.41
CA ASN A 136 -16.97 -9.70 0.14
C ASN A 136 -15.86 -8.64 0.29
N VAL A 137 -15.35 -8.37 1.50
CA VAL A 137 -14.30 -7.38 1.73
C VAL A 137 -12.94 -8.05 1.88
N THR A 138 -12.01 -7.70 1.01
CA THR A 138 -10.69 -8.31 0.96
C THR A 138 -9.68 -7.60 1.86
N ILE A 139 -8.81 -8.35 2.54
CA ILE A 139 -7.67 -7.81 3.29
C ILE A 139 -6.40 -8.01 2.47
N TYR A 140 -5.63 -6.94 2.29
CA TYR A 140 -4.28 -6.95 1.74
C TYR A 140 -3.27 -6.55 2.82
N SER A 141 -2.15 -7.25 2.90
CA SER A 141 -1.01 -6.78 3.69
C SER A 141 -0.48 -5.47 3.11
N GLY A 142 -0.14 -4.52 3.96
CA GLY A 142 0.62 -3.34 3.59
C GLY A 142 2.13 -3.47 3.88
N ASP A 143 2.55 -4.65 4.36
CA ASP A 143 3.92 -4.98 4.74
C ASP A 143 4.37 -6.24 4.00
N ASP A 144 5.45 -6.10 3.21
CA ASP A 144 5.98 -7.18 2.37
C ASP A 144 6.50 -8.36 3.20
N GLY A 145 7.16 -8.10 4.33
CA GLY A 145 7.68 -9.13 5.21
C GLY A 145 6.61 -9.93 5.95
N LEU A 146 5.41 -9.35 6.08
CA LEU A 146 4.28 -9.96 6.76
C LEU A 146 3.23 -10.56 5.82
N VAL A 147 3.50 -10.66 4.52
CA VAL A 147 2.53 -11.21 3.56
C VAL A 147 2.06 -12.61 3.95
N LEU A 148 2.99 -13.52 4.25
CA LEU A 148 2.66 -14.90 4.62
C LEU A 148 1.92 -14.99 5.96
N PRO A 149 2.38 -14.38 7.07
CA PRO A 149 1.61 -14.32 8.31
C PRO A 149 0.20 -13.74 8.14
N PHE A 150 0.03 -12.68 7.33
CA PHE A 150 -1.30 -12.10 7.09
C PHE A 150 -2.19 -13.02 6.27
N MET A 151 -1.64 -13.74 5.27
CA MET A 151 -2.39 -14.75 4.52
C MET A 151 -2.87 -15.89 5.43
N SER A 152 -2.08 -16.27 6.44
CA SER A 152 -2.48 -17.33 7.39
C SER A 152 -3.67 -16.96 8.27
N VAL A 153 -3.99 -15.67 8.37
CA VAL A 153 -5.15 -15.15 9.11
C VAL A 153 -6.20 -14.50 8.19
N GLY A 154 -6.19 -14.80 6.88
CA GLY A 154 -7.26 -14.48 5.95
C GLY A 154 -6.98 -13.36 4.94
N ALA A 155 -5.80 -12.73 4.94
CA ALA A 155 -5.44 -11.80 3.87
C ALA A 155 -5.27 -12.54 2.52
N ARG A 156 -5.51 -11.84 1.42
CA ARG A 156 -5.49 -12.41 0.05
C ARG A 156 -4.26 -12.01 -0.76
N GLY A 157 -3.43 -11.10 -0.24
CA GLY A 157 -2.26 -10.61 -0.96
C GLY A 157 -1.61 -9.43 -0.28
N VAL A 158 -0.83 -8.66 -1.05
CA VAL A 158 -0.07 -7.52 -0.55
C VAL A 158 -0.13 -6.32 -1.51
N ILE A 159 -0.19 -5.11 -0.96
CA ILE A 159 0.07 -3.87 -1.70
C ILE A 159 1.48 -3.42 -1.33
N SER A 160 2.41 -3.81 -2.15
CA SER A 160 3.84 -3.96 -1.88
C SER A 160 4.68 -2.71 -2.21
N VAL A 161 5.77 -2.52 -1.48
CA VAL A 161 6.90 -1.66 -1.85
C VAL A 161 7.93 -2.47 -2.66
N LEU A 162 8.31 -3.66 -2.18
CA LEU A 162 9.27 -4.56 -2.83
C LEU A 162 8.81 -4.97 -4.24
N GLY A 163 7.51 -4.99 -4.51
CA GLY A 163 6.93 -5.30 -5.83
C GLY A 163 7.47 -4.44 -6.97
N ASN A 164 8.10 -3.28 -6.67
CA ASN A 164 8.75 -2.45 -7.69
C ASN A 164 10.04 -3.05 -8.26
N ILE A 165 10.68 -3.99 -7.56
CA ILE A 165 11.95 -4.62 -7.96
C ILE A 165 11.96 -6.16 -7.82
N GLY A 166 11.10 -6.73 -6.97
CA GLY A 166 11.11 -8.16 -6.59
C GLY A 166 9.72 -8.80 -6.55
N GLY A 167 8.80 -8.35 -7.39
CA GLY A 167 7.40 -8.80 -7.36
C GLY A 167 7.21 -10.31 -7.57
N GLN A 168 8.09 -10.97 -8.34
CA GLN A 168 7.98 -12.41 -8.60
C GLN A 168 8.12 -13.24 -7.32
N MET A 169 9.09 -12.91 -6.45
CA MET A 169 9.29 -13.63 -5.18
C MET A 169 8.06 -13.52 -4.27
N LEU A 170 7.44 -12.34 -4.20
CA LEU A 170 6.17 -12.15 -3.47
C LEU A 170 5.05 -13.00 -4.05
N GLN A 171 4.90 -13.01 -5.37
CA GLN A 171 3.89 -13.84 -6.05
C GLN A 171 4.11 -15.33 -5.78
N ASP A 172 5.36 -15.79 -5.79
CA ASP A 172 5.69 -17.20 -5.52
C ASP A 172 5.38 -17.60 -4.08
N VAL A 173 5.66 -16.74 -3.09
CA VAL A 173 5.25 -16.99 -1.69
C VAL A 173 3.73 -17.14 -1.58
N MET A 174 2.99 -16.19 -2.16
CA MET A 174 1.52 -16.21 -2.12
C MET A 174 0.94 -17.41 -2.86
N ARG A 175 1.48 -17.76 -4.02
CA ARG A 175 1.08 -18.92 -4.82
C ARG A 175 1.33 -20.22 -4.08
N LEU A 176 2.53 -20.45 -3.55
CA LEU A 176 2.88 -21.65 -2.80
C LEU A 176 1.94 -21.84 -1.61
N TYR A 177 1.68 -20.76 -0.86
CA TYR A 177 0.75 -20.82 0.25
C TYR A 177 -0.67 -21.19 -0.20
N SER A 178 -1.17 -20.60 -1.29
CA SER A 178 -2.51 -20.87 -1.83
C SER A 178 -2.65 -22.30 -2.38
N GLU A 179 -1.55 -22.89 -2.83
CA GLU A 179 -1.47 -24.30 -3.26
C GLU A 179 -1.38 -25.31 -2.08
N GLY A 180 -1.38 -24.81 -0.83
CA GLY A 180 -1.22 -25.64 0.36
C GLY A 180 0.23 -26.06 0.65
N LYS A 181 1.21 -25.57 -0.09
CA LYS A 181 2.66 -25.81 0.08
C LYS A 181 3.24 -24.90 1.15
N VAL A 182 2.67 -24.97 2.37
CA VAL A 182 2.95 -23.99 3.45
C VAL A 182 4.42 -24.01 3.86
N ALA A 183 5.08 -25.17 3.94
CA ALA A 183 6.49 -25.26 4.29
C ALA A 183 7.39 -24.60 3.24
N GLU A 184 7.11 -24.82 1.95
CA GLU A 184 7.87 -24.19 0.85
C GLU A 184 7.64 -22.66 0.84
N ALA A 185 6.41 -22.21 1.06
CA ALA A 185 6.09 -20.78 1.20
C ALA A 185 6.85 -20.15 2.37
N ALA A 186 6.97 -20.83 3.52
CA ALA A 186 7.70 -20.35 4.68
C ALA A 186 9.20 -20.23 4.41
N GLU A 187 9.82 -21.22 3.76
CA GLU A 187 11.24 -21.16 3.37
C GLU A 187 11.52 -20.04 2.35
N LEU A 188 10.61 -19.82 1.41
CA LEU A 188 10.76 -18.71 0.46
C LEU A 188 10.54 -17.36 1.15
N ASN A 189 9.55 -17.24 2.04
CA ASN A 189 9.31 -16.03 2.82
C ASN A 189 10.49 -15.68 3.73
N LYS A 190 11.14 -16.66 4.33
CA LYS A 190 12.37 -16.47 5.11
C LYS A 190 13.47 -15.79 4.29
N LYS A 191 13.58 -16.12 3.01
CA LYS A 191 14.51 -15.46 2.07
C LYS A 191 14.01 -14.08 1.66
N LEU A 192 12.71 -13.87 1.55
CA LEU A 192 12.11 -12.59 1.15
C LEU A 192 12.26 -11.49 2.21
N VAL A 193 12.15 -11.86 3.50
CA VAL A 193 12.10 -10.87 4.60
C VAL A 193 13.31 -9.92 4.65
N PRO A 194 14.58 -10.36 4.50
CA PRO A 194 15.71 -9.43 4.51
C PRO A 194 15.66 -8.43 3.34
N LEU A 195 15.25 -8.87 2.15
CA LEU A 195 15.09 -8.01 0.98
C LEU A 195 13.92 -7.02 1.17
N ALA A 196 12.80 -7.47 1.73
CA ALA A 196 11.67 -6.59 2.06
C ALA A 196 12.07 -5.51 3.07
N ASN A 197 12.79 -5.89 4.14
CA ASN A 197 13.28 -4.96 5.15
C ASN A 197 14.30 -3.95 4.59
N SER A 198 15.06 -4.33 3.57
CA SER A 198 16.02 -3.42 2.97
C SER A 198 15.38 -2.20 2.32
N MET A 199 14.12 -2.29 1.91
CA MET A 199 13.34 -1.16 1.37
C MET A 199 12.97 -0.12 2.44
N PHE A 200 13.30 -0.39 3.72
CA PHE A 200 12.96 0.46 4.87
C PHE A 200 14.18 0.77 5.76
N ILE A 201 15.41 0.56 5.26
CA ILE A 201 16.66 0.94 5.98
C ILE A 201 16.76 2.45 6.18
N GLU A 202 16.07 3.22 5.35
CA GLU A 202 15.75 4.63 5.51
C GLU A 202 14.26 4.83 5.22
N SER A 203 13.75 6.04 5.38
CA SER A 203 12.34 6.32 5.12
C SER A 203 11.94 5.98 3.69
N ASN A 204 10.95 5.09 3.51
CA ASN A 204 10.34 4.85 2.20
C ASN A 204 9.67 6.15 1.69
N PRO A 205 9.93 6.60 0.42
CA PRO A 205 10.44 5.80 -0.71
C PRO A 205 11.94 5.97 -1.02
N ILE A 206 12.79 6.44 -0.11
CA ILE A 206 14.21 6.67 -0.39
C ILE A 206 14.90 5.38 -0.90
N PRO A 207 14.90 4.24 -0.15
CA PRO A 207 15.59 3.04 -0.61
C PRO A 207 14.98 2.45 -1.89
N VAL A 208 13.66 2.40 -2.03
CA VAL A 208 13.03 1.81 -3.21
C VAL A 208 13.28 2.63 -4.48
N LYS A 209 13.37 3.97 -4.43
CA LYS A 209 13.74 4.78 -5.59
C LYS A 209 15.15 4.51 -6.05
N TYR A 210 16.08 4.39 -5.10
CA TYR A 210 17.46 3.98 -5.39
C TYR A 210 17.51 2.58 -6.00
N ALA A 211 16.82 1.61 -5.39
CA ALA A 211 16.79 0.24 -5.88
C ALA A 211 16.17 0.12 -7.29
N VAL A 212 15.07 0.82 -7.57
CA VAL A 212 14.47 0.84 -8.92
C VAL A 212 15.47 1.31 -9.96
N THR A 213 16.20 2.38 -9.68
CA THR A 213 17.18 2.90 -10.62
C THR A 213 18.29 1.86 -10.92
N ASN A 214 18.82 1.21 -9.89
CA ASN A 214 19.93 0.27 -10.04
C ASN A 214 19.51 -1.09 -10.62
N VAL A 215 18.32 -1.58 -10.26
CA VAL A 215 17.81 -2.89 -10.71
C VAL A 215 17.21 -2.82 -12.12
N THR A 216 16.50 -1.73 -12.45
CA THR A 216 15.74 -1.67 -13.71
C THR A 216 16.39 -0.78 -14.77
N GLY A 217 17.36 0.05 -14.41
CA GLY A 217 17.92 1.10 -15.25
C GLY A 217 16.99 2.31 -15.45
N ILE A 218 15.78 2.28 -14.88
CA ILE A 218 14.84 3.40 -14.98
C ILE A 218 15.21 4.46 -13.93
N ASN A 219 15.59 5.64 -14.35
CA ASN A 219 15.90 6.72 -13.43
C ASN A 219 14.67 7.17 -12.65
N ALA A 220 14.53 6.74 -11.39
CA ALA A 220 13.46 7.13 -10.50
C ALA A 220 13.63 8.55 -9.90
N GLY A 221 14.76 9.20 -10.17
CA GLY A 221 15.08 10.53 -9.67
C GLY A 221 15.35 10.59 -8.17
N ALA A 222 15.80 11.74 -7.70
CA ALA A 222 15.93 12.01 -6.28
C ALA A 222 14.54 12.21 -5.63
N PRO A 223 14.36 11.85 -4.35
CA PRO A 223 13.16 12.23 -3.62
C PRO A 223 13.01 13.74 -3.52
N ARG A 224 11.77 14.22 -3.40
CA ARG A 224 11.47 15.62 -3.08
C ARG A 224 11.66 15.89 -1.60
N LEU A 225 12.12 17.09 -1.26
CA LEU A 225 12.14 17.52 0.14
C LEU A 225 10.75 17.39 0.80
N PRO A 226 10.68 17.00 2.07
CA PRO A 226 11.78 16.89 3.05
C PRO A 226 12.61 15.60 3.00
N LEU A 227 12.32 14.69 2.08
CA LEU A 227 13.15 13.50 1.88
C LEU A 227 14.38 13.85 1.03
N THR A 228 15.50 13.20 1.36
CA THR A 228 16.79 13.38 0.69
C THR A 228 17.16 12.13 -0.11
N PRO A 229 18.11 12.19 -1.04
CA PRO A 229 18.72 10.99 -1.59
C PRO A 229 19.22 10.06 -0.47
N ILE A 230 19.27 8.76 -0.76
CA ILE A 230 19.79 7.76 0.17
C ILE A 230 21.20 8.14 0.64
N SER A 231 21.54 7.89 1.91
CA SER A 231 22.88 8.11 2.44
C SER A 231 23.89 7.14 1.81
N GLU A 232 25.16 7.51 1.80
CA GLU A 232 26.24 6.62 1.31
C GLU A 232 26.25 5.27 2.05
N ALA A 233 26.04 5.29 3.37
CA ALA A 233 25.96 4.07 4.18
C ALA A 233 24.71 3.24 3.85
N GLY A 234 23.58 3.89 3.62
CA GLY A 234 22.34 3.26 3.18
C GLY A 234 22.48 2.62 1.80
N ALA A 235 23.07 3.34 0.85
CA ALA A 235 23.34 2.86 -0.50
C ALA A 235 24.25 1.61 -0.47
N ALA A 236 25.40 1.69 0.19
CA ALA A 236 26.32 0.56 0.30
C ALA A 236 25.69 -0.69 0.92
N LYS A 237 24.85 -0.51 1.97
CA LYS A 237 24.12 -1.61 2.59
C LYS A 237 23.08 -2.20 1.64
N LEU A 238 22.35 -1.35 0.92
CA LEU A 238 21.32 -1.80 -0.03
C LEU A 238 21.94 -2.52 -1.22
N ASP A 239 23.05 -2.00 -1.79
CA ASP A 239 23.76 -2.63 -2.91
C ASP A 239 24.25 -4.04 -2.54
N ALA A 240 24.82 -4.21 -1.33
CA ALA A 240 25.25 -5.52 -0.85
C ALA A 240 24.08 -6.52 -0.80
N ILE A 241 22.90 -6.08 -0.31
CA ILE A 241 21.71 -6.91 -0.27
C ILE A 241 21.21 -7.21 -1.69
N LEU A 242 21.10 -6.21 -2.56
CA LEU A 242 20.63 -6.42 -3.94
C LEU A 242 21.53 -7.40 -4.70
N ALA A 243 22.86 -7.31 -4.51
CA ALA A 243 23.82 -8.26 -5.09
C ALA A 243 23.66 -9.69 -4.55
N GLU A 244 23.39 -9.86 -3.24
CA GLU A 244 23.09 -11.18 -2.65
C GLU A 244 21.89 -11.86 -3.31
N TYR A 245 20.91 -11.07 -3.77
CA TYR A 245 19.71 -11.57 -4.47
C TYR A 245 19.87 -11.61 -6.00
N GLY A 246 21.05 -11.26 -6.53
CA GLY A 246 21.31 -11.25 -7.97
C GLY A 246 20.49 -10.24 -8.75
N LEU A 247 20.12 -9.15 -8.11
CA LEU A 247 19.31 -8.08 -8.71
C LEU A 247 20.16 -6.97 -9.34
N VAL A 248 21.45 -6.90 -8.99
CA VAL A 248 22.46 -5.98 -9.55
C VAL A 248 23.75 -6.74 -9.78
#